data_3fb3849dc2804450190435b7df3f1fd9
#
_entry.id   3fb3849dc2804450190435b7df3f1fd9
#
_cell.length_a   1.000
_cell.length_b   1.000
_cell.length_c   1.000
_cell.angle_alpha   90.00
_cell.angle_beta   90.00
_cell.angle_gamma   90.00
#
_symmetry.space_group_name_H-M   'P 1'
#
loop_
_entity.id
_entity.type
_entity.pdbx_description
1 polymer ?
#
loop_
_entity_poly.entity_id
_entity_poly.type
_entity_poly.pdbx_seq_one_letter_code
_entity_poly.pdbx_strand_id
1 'polypeptide(L)'
;MFEWKYTNKANADKPFQEYDFTTKQYKFNPDGTPVMHQWKSYDNKWVRRNPVDKLPELRINEILNSFGKAVDPLFEMNIPPTWWCDIETEVSEDGFPDPEEASTRINTISMTKFPQTIIWSRKNLTEEEKIWVQEQIEQYSEKNNGTHITKGYKFEFRYFSTEREMLEDYIDFITPITAMSGWNFLGFDWLYIYNRCKINNIDIERISPTRTFTNFKITPRAGGKTINVKVPMHKIIYDYLLVYKTWDMTIQPKENNTLDFVAEKALGIKKVNHPWGFKEFYEEHFKEYVFYNCIDTILVEHIDKFLKTAEIWYMLACELRLELNVAFSTIQPTHVVMCNFVYPNYKVIPEKSYKKTDNSDGDYVGAYVWPTRPGIFKYIGGLDFALTRSGAAVA
;
A
#
# COMPACT_ATOMS: atom_id res chain seq x y z
N MET A 1 3.58 -16.22 23.24
CA MET A 1 3.67 -14.86 22.70
C MET A 1 3.55 -13.87 23.86
N PHE A 2 4.07 -12.65 23.74
CA PHE A 2 4.00 -11.64 24.82
C PHE A 2 4.10 -10.22 24.25
N GLU A 3 3.59 -9.27 25.05
CA GLU A 3 3.76 -7.83 24.86
C GLU A 3 4.49 -7.23 26.07
N TRP A 4 5.09 -6.05 25.91
CA TRP A 4 5.71 -5.34 27.02
C TRP A 4 4.70 -4.46 27.75
N LYS A 5 4.63 -4.59 29.07
CA LYS A 5 3.78 -3.76 29.94
C LYS A 5 4.60 -3.08 31.02
N TYR A 6 4.23 -1.87 31.39
CA TYR A 6 4.77 -1.21 32.59
C TYR A 6 4.41 -2.01 33.83
N THR A 7 5.33 -2.06 34.77
CA THR A 7 5.16 -2.76 36.05
C THR A 7 5.97 -2.09 37.16
N ASN A 8 5.90 -2.64 38.36
CA ASN A 8 6.80 -2.28 39.46
C ASN A 8 8.04 -3.20 39.48
N LYS A 9 9.04 -2.85 40.32
CA LYS A 9 10.31 -3.60 40.41
C LYS A 9 10.11 -5.07 40.81
N ALA A 10 9.15 -5.35 41.70
CA ALA A 10 8.90 -6.70 42.19
C ALA A 10 8.34 -7.65 41.11
N ASN A 11 7.58 -7.11 40.16
CA ASN A 11 6.93 -7.85 39.09
C ASN A 11 7.65 -7.71 37.75
N ALA A 12 8.80 -7.03 37.72
CA ALA A 12 9.60 -6.88 36.48
C ALA A 12 10.23 -8.22 36.08
N ASP A 13 10.51 -8.35 34.78
CA ASP A 13 11.30 -9.47 34.28
C ASP A 13 12.65 -9.50 35.00
N LYS A 14 13.14 -10.71 35.25
CA LYS A 14 14.46 -10.89 35.89
C LYS A 14 15.59 -10.43 34.98
N PRO A 15 16.74 -9.97 35.53
CA PRO A 15 17.94 -9.76 34.76
C PRO A 15 18.38 -11.05 34.05
N PHE A 16 19.03 -10.90 32.91
CA PHE A 16 19.54 -12.02 32.12
C PHE A 16 21.00 -11.77 31.72
N GLN A 17 21.75 -12.85 31.52
CA GLN A 17 23.12 -12.77 31.03
C GLN A 17 23.14 -12.58 29.51
N GLU A 18 24.03 -11.74 29.01
CA GLU A 18 24.22 -11.56 27.59
C GLU A 18 24.76 -12.83 26.92
N TYR A 19 24.14 -13.24 25.84
CA TYR A 19 24.54 -14.39 25.04
C TYR A 19 24.96 -13.90 23.65
N ASP A 20 26.17 -14.26 23.23
CA ASP A 20 26.67 -13.96 21.90
C ASP A 20 26.29 -15.11 20.95
N PHE A 21 25.36 -14.85 20.06
CA PHE A 21 24.89 -15.83 19.08
C PHE A 21 25.93 -16.18 18.00
N THR A 22 26.93 -15.31 17.79
CA THR A 22 27.99 -15.56 16.81
C THR A 22 28.99 -16.57 17.35
N THR A 23 29.44 -16.36 18.57
CA THR A 23 30.39 -17.27 19.27
C THR A 23 29.68 -18.41 19.97
N LYS A 24 28.35 -18.37 20.08
CA LYS A 24 27.53 -19.33 20.83
C LYS A 24 27.91 -19.46 22.30
N GLN A 25 28.29 -18.35 22.94
CA GLN A 25 28.73 -18.33 24.33
C GLN A 25 28.10 -17.18 25.12
N TYR A 26 27.97 -17.37 26.43
CA TYR A 26 27.63 -16.28 27.33
C TYR A 26 28.81 -15.34 27.51
N LYS A 27 28.53 -14.04 27.57
CA LYS A 27 29.55 -13.02 27.76
C LYS A 27 29.89 -12.81 29.23
N PHE A 28 31.17 -12.57 29.47
CA PHE A 28 31.74 -12.27 30.79
C PHE A 28 32.59 -10.98 30.73
N ASN A 29 32.60 -10.24 31.81
CA ASN A 29 33.49 -9.12 32.02
C ASN A 29 34.93 -9.61 32.15
N PRO A 30 35.97 -8.73 32.02
CA PRO A 30 37.37 -9.11 32.21
C PRO A 30 37.71 -9.71 33.58
N ASP A 31 36.90 -9.43 34.60
CA ASP A 31 37.00 -9.97 35.94
C ASP A 31 36.33 -11.34 36.14
N GLY A 32 35.77 -11.91 35.08
CA GLY A 32 35.07 -13.19 35.11
C GLY A 32 33.62 -13.12 35.58
N THR A 33 33.11 -11.93 35.89
CA THR A 33 31.68 -11.79 36.23
C THR A 33 30.80 -11.81 34.97
N PRO A 34 29.59 -12.37 35.05
CA PRO A 34 28.66 -12.40 33.91
C PRO A 34 28.22 -10.98 33.50
N VAL A 35 28.16 -10.72 32.19
CA VAL A 35 27.60 -9.48 31.67
C VAL A 35 26.07 -9.59 31.77
N MET A 36 25.45 -8.83 32.67
CA MET A 36 24.04 -8.89 32.99
C MET A 36 23.28 -7.69 32.42
N HIS A 37 22.14 -7.96 31.85
CA HIS A 37 21.22 -6.93 31.34
C HIS A 37 19.85 -7.06 31.96
N GLN A 38 19.11 -5.97 31.94
CA GLN A 38 17.71 -5.93 32.37
C GLN A 38 16.91 -5.04 31.42
N TRP A 39 15.81 -5.57 30.94
CA TRP A 39 14.88 -4.81 30.13
C TRP A 39 14.23 -3.69 30.92
N LYS A 40 14.22 -2.52 30.33
CA LYS A 40 13.57 -1.29 30.79
C LYS A 40 12.76 -0.67 29.69
N SER A 41 11.77 0.15 30.04
CA SER A 41 11.14 1.05 29.09
C SER A 41 12.12 2.12 28.61
N TYR A 42 11.79 2.79 27.51
CA TYR A 42 12.58 3.90 26.98
C TYR A 42 12.83 5.02 28.02
N ASP A 43 11.87 5.22 28.93
CA ASP A 43 11.93 6.18 30.03
C ASP A 43 12.45 5.59 31.36
N ASN A 44 13.20 4.47 31.28
CA ASN A 44 13.86 3.78 32.38
C ASN A 44 12.93 3.15 33.45
N LYS A 45 11.63 3.02 33.20
CA LYS A 45 10.71 2.36 34.11
C LYS A 45 10.79 0.83 34.01
N TRP A 46 10.25 0.15 35.01
CA TRP A 46 10.21 -1.31 35.02
C TRP A 46 9.16 -1.84 34.04
N VAL A 47 9.54 -2.89 33.33
CA VAL A 47 8.67 -3.57 32.36
C VAL A 47 8.64 -5.08 32.64
N ARG A 48 7.57 -5.73 32.17
CA ARG A 48 7.45 -7.18 32.14
C ARG A 48 6.87 -7.63 30.82
N ARG A 49 7.17 -8.88 30.46
CA ARG A 49 6.49 -9.58 29.37
C ARG A 49 5.13 -10.05 29.86
N ASN A 50 4.10 -9.71 29.11
CA ASN A 50 2.74 -10.11 29.37
C ASN A 50 2.28 -11.06 28.25
N PRO A 51 1.85 -12.30 28.57
CA PRO A 51 1.39 -13.25 27.56
C PRO A 51 0.22 -12.66 26.77
N VAL A 52 0.18 -12.93 25.47
CA VAL A 52 -0.91 -12.55 24.55
C VAL A 52 -1.23 -13.68 23.60
N ASP A 53 -2.49 -13.80 23.21
CA ASP A 53 -2.95 -14.85 22.30
C ASP A 53 -2.50 -14.60 20.86
N LYS A 54 -2.38 -13.32 20.47
CA LYS A 54 -1.93 -12.88 19.16
C LYS A 54 -0.78 -11.88 19.31
N LEU A 55 0.29 -12.08 18.51
CA LEU A 55 1.39 -11.11 18.49
C LEU A 55 0.94 -9.81 17.82
N PRO A 56 1.21 -8.65 18.44
CA PRO A 56 1.15 -7.37 17.75
C PRO A 56 2.13 -7.36 16.56
N GLU A 57 1.78 -6.67 15.48
CA GLU A 57 2.63 -6.57 14.27
C GLU A 57 4.05 -6.08 14.57
N LEU A 58 4.16 -5.06 15.42
CA LEU A 58 5.46 -4.55 15.89
C LEU A 58 6.32 -5.61 16.58
N ARG A 59 5.69 -6.59 17.21
CA ARG A 59 6.40 -7.68 17.89
C ARG A 59 7.01 -8.67 16.90
N ILE A 60 6.36 -8.89 15.76
CA ILE A 60 6.93 -9.70 14.67
C ILE A 60 8.24 -9.05 14.18
N ASN A 61 8.25 -7.72 14.02
CA ASN A 61 9.44 -6.99 13.64
C ASN A 61 10.59 -7.16 14.65
N GLU A 62 10.33 -7.04 15.95
CA GLU A 62 11.35 -7.29 16.98
C GLU A 62 11.92 -8.72 16.92
N ILE A 63 11.06 -9.71 16.65
CA ILE A 63 11.50 -11.10 16.50
C ILE A 63 12.40 -11.25 15.27
N LEU A 64 12.00 -10.70 14.12
CA LEU A 64 12.81 -10.73 12.91
C LEU A 64 14.15 -10.03 13.12
N ASN A 65 14.17 -8.89 13.79
CA ASN A 65 15.40 -8.18 14.13
C ASN A 65 16.33 -8.99 15.05
N SER A 66 15.78 -9.84 15.90
CA SER A 66 16.60 -10.70 16.78
C SER A 66 17.43 -11.75 16.00
N PHE A 67 17.03 -12.08 14.77
CA PHE A 67 17.82 -12.95 13.89
C PHE A 67 18.95 -12.21 13.18
N GLY A 68 19.01 -10.88 13.29
CA GLY A 68 20.05 -10.05 12.69
C GLY A 68 20.10 -10.21 11.17
N LYS A 69 21.31 -10.21 10.63
CA LYS A 69 21.55 -10.32 9.17
C LYS A 69 21.13 -11.65 8.54
N ALA A 70 20.83 -12.67 9.34
CA ALA A 70 20.42 -13.97 8.81
C ALA A 70 19.12 -13.93 8.02
N VAL A 71 18.26 -12.92 8.24
CA VAL A 71 17.00 -12.75 7.52
C VAL A 71 17.07 -11.71 6.39
N ASP A 72 18.19 -10.98 6.25
CA ASP A 72 18.32 -9.95 5.20
C ASP A 72 18.01 -10.46 3.79
N PRO A 73 18.42 -11.69 3.37
CA PRO A 73 18.06 -12.21 2.05
C PRO A 73 16.56 -12.36 1.81
N LEU A 74 15.74 -12.46 2.86
CA LEU A 74 14.27 -12.51 2.74
C LEU A 74 13.66 -11.17 2.39
N PHE A 75 14.42 -10.09 2.56
CA PHE A 75 14.02 -8.70 2.36
C PHE A 75 14.86 -8.00 1.30
N GLU A 76 15.57 -8.75 0.45
CA GLU A 76 16.20 -8.20 -0.74
C GLU A 76 15.16 -7.64 -1.72
N MET A 77 15.41 -6.43 -2.23
CA MET A 77 14.35 -5.43 -2.35
C MET A 77 14.21 -4.82 -3.70
N ASN A 78 13.85 -5.62 -4.67
CA ASN A 78 13.23 -5.07 -5.86
C ASN A 78 11.74 -5.40 -5.81
N ILE A 79 10.90 -4.37 -5.87
CA ILE A 79 9.47 -4.61 -6.05
C ILE A 79 9.28 -5.49 -7.29
N PRO A 80 8.54 -6.60 -7.20
CA PRO A 80 8.27 -7.43 -8.38
C PRO A 80 7.61 -6.60 -9.48
N PRO A 81 7.87 -6.91 -10.76
CA PRO A 81 7.22 -6.21 -11.87
C PRO A 81 5.71 -6.18 -11.69
N THR A 82 5.16 -4.98 -11.53
CA THR A 82 3.74 -4.78 -11.27
C THR A 82 2.95 -4.72 -12.57
N TRP A 83 1.81 -5.41 -12.60
CA TRP A 83 0.78 -5.25 -13.61
C TRP A 83 -0.25 -4.22 -13.13
N TRP A 84 -0.53 -3.24 -13.98
CA TRP A 84 -1.47 -2.16 -13.71
C TRP A 84 -2.83 -2.50 -14.28
N CYS A 85 -3.87 -2.46 -13.46
CA CYS A 85 -5.21 -2.88 -13.81
C CYS A 85 -6.20 -1.75 -13.65
N ASP A 86 -7.20 -1.74 -14.53
CA ASP A 86 -8.36 -0.86 -14.49
C ASP A 86 -9.56 -1.59 -15.11
N ILE A 87 -10.77 -1.34 -14.61
CA ILE A 87 -11.99 -1.93 -15.16
C ILE A 87 -12.98 -0.86 -15.56
N GLU A 88 -13.76 -1.18 -16.58
CA GLU A 88 -14.94 -0.42 -16.94
C GLU A 88 -16.19 -1.28 -16.82
N THR A 89 -17.26 -0.73 -16.22
CA THR A 89 -18.49 -1.45 -15.92
C THR A 89 -19.68 -0.89 -16.68
N GLU A 90 -20.74 -1.68 -16.78
CA GLU A 90 -22.04 -1.16 -17.18
C GLU A 90 -22.49 -0.14 -16.14
N VAL A 91 -22.97 1.02 -16.62
CA VAL A 91 -23.52 2.07 -15.76
C VAL A 91 -25.02 1.87 -15.62
N SER A 92 -25.50 1.86 -14.39
CA SER A 92 -26.95 1.81 -14.11
C SER A 92 -27.58 3.21 -14.26
N GLU A 93 -28.91 3.26 -14.29
CA GLU A 93 -29.66 4.53 -14.28
C GLU A 93 -29.39 5.35 -13.02
N ASP A 94 -29.00 4.69 -11.92
CA ASP A 94 -28.67 5.31 -10.63
C ASP A 94 -27.20 5.81 -10.53
N GLY A 95 -26.41 5.67 -11.60
CA GLY A 95 -25.01 6.08 -11.66
C GLY A 95 -24.01 4.93 -11.59
N PHE A 96 -22.80 5.20 -11.06
CA PHE A 96 -21.76 4.18 -10.93
C PHE A 96 -22.16 3.12 -9.90
N PRO A 97 -22.01 1.82 -10.22
CA PRO A 97 -22.40 0.74 -9.31
C PRO A 97 -21.52 0.68 -8.06
N ASP A 98 -22.14 0.29 -6.93
CA ASP A 98 -21.41 0.03 -5.68
C ASP A 98 -20.48 -1.20 -5.86
N PRO A 99 -19.17 -1.09 -5.62
CA PRO A 99 -18.25 -2.20 -5.77
C PRO A 99 -18.46 -3.33 -4.74
N GLU A 100 -19.10 -3.06 -3.59
CA GLU A 100 -19.47 -4.11 -2.62
C GLU A 100 -20.63 -4.99 -3.16
N GLU A 101 -21.57 -4.40 -3.89
CA GLU A 101 -22.68 -5.12 -4.51
C GLU A 101 -22.32 -5.69 -5.88
N ALA A 102 -21.51 -4.97 -6.65
CA ALA A 102 -21.09 -5.30 -8.01
C ALA A 102 -22.28 -5.74 -8.89
N SER A 103 -23.37 -4.96 -8.87
CA SER A 103 -24.66 -5.33 -9.45
C SER A 103 -24.65 -5.41 -10.98
N THR A 104 -23.83 -4.59 -11.64
CA THR A 104 -23.70 -4.56 -13.10
C THR A 104 -22.51 -5.37 -13.59
N ARG A 105 -22.47 -5.68 -14.89
CA ARG A 105 -21.39 -6.48 -15.47
C ARG A 105 -20.15 -5.62 -15.74
N ILE A 106 -18.99 -6.27 -15.76
CA ILE A 106 -17.77 -5.66 -16.26
C ILE A 106 -17.81 -5.66 -17.79
N ASN A 107 -17.54 -4.51 -18.38
CA ASN A 107 -17.47 -4.31 -19.83
C ASN A 107 -16.10 -4.69 -20.38
N THR A 108 -15.06 -4.11 -19.76
CA THR A 108 -13.66 -4.36 -20.12
C THR A 108 -12.80 -4.43 -18.87
N ILE A 109 -11.71 -5.18 -18.96
CA ILE A 109 -10.62 -5.20 -17.99
C ILE A 109 -9.34 -4.86 -18.77
N SER A 110 -8.61 -3.85 -18.34
CA SER A 110 -7.30 -3.50 -18.88
C SER A 110 -6.18 -3.94 -17.94
N MET A 111 -5.16 -4.57 -18.48
CA MET A 111 -3.94 -4.91 -17.75
C MET A 111 -2.72 -4.45 -18.53
N THR A 112 -1.89 -3.64 -17.89
CA THR A 112 -0.68 -3.09 -18.51
C THR A 112 0.57 -3.40 -17.71
N LYS A 113 1.60 -3.82 -18.39
CA LYS A 113 2.99 -3.88 -17.95
C LYS A 113 3.86 -3.78 -19.19
N PHE A 114 4.65 -2.73 -19.34
CA PHE A 114 5.50 -2.54 -20.51
C PHE A 114 6.27 -3.82 -20.88
N PRO A 115 6.28 -4.24 -22.15
CA PRO A 115 5.72 -3.58 -23.33
C PRO A 115 4.29 -4.03 -23.69
N GLN A 116 3.54 -4.64 -22.81
CA GLN A 116 2.22 -5.21 -23.10
C GLN A 116 1.10 -4.36 -22.48
N THR A 117 0.02 -4.18 -23.23
CA THR A 117 -1.30 -3.76 -22.72
C THR A 117 -2.37 -4.69 -23.28
N ILE A 118 -3.15 -5.30 -22.40
CA ILE A 118 -4.10 -6.36 -22.73
C ILE A 118 -5.48 -5.93 -22.29
N ILE A 119 -6.46 -6.12 -23.17
CA ILE A 119 -7.88 -5.88 -22.87
C ILE A 119 -8.66 -7.19 -22.95
N TRP A 120 -9.40 -7.49 -21.91
CA TRP A 120 -10.50 -8.46 -21.91
C TRP A 120 -11.79 -7.74 -22.12
N SER A 121 -12.65 -8.23 -23.04
CA SER A 121 -13.91 -7.56 -23.37
C SER A 121 -14.99 -8.53 -23.75
N ARG A 122 -16.26 -8.12 -23.48
CA ARG A 122 -17.47 -8.80 -23.93
C ARG A 122 -18.00 -8.30 -25.29
N LYS A 123 -17.43 -7.26 -25.83
CA LYS A 123 -17.74 -6.72 -27.17
C LYS A 123 -16.50 -6.82 -28.03
N ASN A 124 -16.65 -7.27 -29.28
CA ASN A 124 -15.54 -7.49 -30.17
C ASN A 124 -15.08 -6.20 -30.89
N LEU A 125 -13.83 -6.16 -31.25
CA LEU A 125 -13.25 -5.19 -32.19
C LEU A 125 -12.92 -5.89 -33.51
N THR A 126 -13.15 -5.18 -34.62
CA THR A 126 -12.61 -5.61 -35.93
C THR A 126 -11.08 -5.48 -35.95
N GLU A 127 -10.41 -6.15 -36.89
CA GLU A 127 -8.96 -6.05 -37.03
C GLU A 127 -8.51 -4.61 -37.36
N GLU A 128 -9.30 -3.87 -38.13
CA GLU A 128 -9.05 -2.46 -38.43
C GLU A 128 -9.13 -1.58 -37.17
N GLU A 129 -10.09 -1.84 -36.31
CA GLU A 129 -10.23 -1.13 -35.02
C GLU A 129 -9.10 -1.47 -34.05
N LYS A 130 -8.64 -2.70 -34.01
CA LYS A 130 -7.47 -3.10 -33.23
C LYS A 130 -6.20 -2.38 -33.68
N ILE A 131 -5.98 -2.29 -34.98
CA ILE A 131 -4.87 -1.53 -35.57
C ILE A 131 -4.99 -0.04 -35.17
N TRP A 132 -6.18 0.53 -35.30
CA TRP A 132 -6.43 1.91 -34.90
C TRP A 132 -6.10 2.15 -33.41
N VAL A 133 -6.53 1.27 -32.50
CA VAL A 133 -6.22 1.37 -31.06
C VAL A 133 -4.71 1.33 -30.83
N GLN A 134 -3.99 0.39 -31.46
CA GLN A 134 -2.54 0.31 -31.38
C GLN A 134 -1.86 1.61 -31.82
N GLU A 135 -2.27 2.19 -32.94
CA GLU A 135 -1.73 3.44 -33.47
C GLU A 135 -2.02 4.65 -32.53
N GLN A 136 -3.23 4.70 -31.95
CA GLN A 136 -3.57 5.78 -31.01
C GLN A 136 -2.73 5.68 -29.72
N ILE A 137 -2.51 4.46 -29.19
CA ILE A 137 -1.64 4.25 -28.02
C ILE A 137 -0.22 4.75 -28.33
N GLU A 138 0.36 4.34 -29.45
CA GLU A 138 1.73 4.73 -29.81
C GLU A 138 1.92 6.23 -29.97
N GLN A 139 0.92 6.94 -30.50
CA GLN A 139 0.98 8.38 -30.79
C GLN A 139 0.48 9.26 -29.63
N TYR A 140 -0.10 8.68 -28.59
CA TYR A 140 -0.84 9.44 -27.59
C TYR A 140 0.01 10.49 -26.88
N SER A 141 1.16 10.10 -26.34
CA SER A 141 2.04 11.02 -25.61
C SER A 141 2.70 12.05 -26.54
N GLU A 142 3.03 11.67 -27.75
CA GLU A 142 3.60 12.60 -28.73
C GLU A 142 2.59 13.70 -29.09
N LYS A 143 1.33 13.35 -29.33
CA LYS A 143 0.25 14.28 -29.61
C LYS A 143 -0.10 15.22 -28.44
N ASN A 144 0.06 14.73 -27.20
CA ASN A 144 -0.32 15.49 -26.00
C ASN A 144 0.78 16.44 -25.51
N ASN A 145 2.02 16.00 -25.45
CA ASN A 145 3.11 16.79 -24.88
C ASN A 145 4.48 16.61 -25.58
N GLY A 146 4.51 15.96 -26.75
CA GLY A 146 5.74 15.71 -27.50
C GLY A 146 6.66 14.66 -26.92
N THR A 147 6.22 13.90 -25.91
CA THR A 147 6.99 12.78 -25.34
C THR A 147 6.67 11.48 -26.07
N HIS A 148 7.44 10.42 -25.79
CA HIS A 148 7.27 9.10 -26.40
C HIS A 148 7.00 8.01 -25.35
N ILE A 149 6.45 8.37 -24.18
CA ILE A 149 6.27 7.40 -23.08
C ILE A 149 5.27 6.30 -23.42
N THR A 150 4.30 6.55 -24.31
CA THR A 150 3.34 5.51 -24.75
C THR A 150 3.83 4.70 -25.95
N LYS A 151 5.01 5.00 -26.51
CA LYS A 151 5.57 4.30 -27.63
C LYS A 151 6.14 2.93 -27.22
N GLY A 152 5.88 1.94 -28.07
CA GLY A 152 6.41 0.58 -27.87
C GLY A 152 5.52 -0.36 -27.06
N TYR A 153 4.35 0.10 -26.62
CA TYR A 153 3.34 -0.82 -26.10
C TYR A 153 2.74 -1.66 -27.21
N LYS A 154 2.52 -2.93 -26.92
CA LYS A 154 1.89 -3.91 -27.80
C LYS A 154 0.49 -4.17 -27.28
N PHE A 155 -0.50 -3.79 -28.04
CA PHE A 155 -1.90 -4.00 -27.73
C PHE A 155 -2.31 -5.44 -28.04
N GLU A 156 -2.92 -6.11 -27.05
CA GLU A 156 -3.54 -7.41 -27.18
C GLU A 156 -5.02 -7.31 -26.80
N PHE A 157 -5.89 -7.88 -27.62
CA PHE A 157 -7.32 -7.84 -27.40
C PHE A 157 -7.91 -9.24 -27.32
N ARG A 158 -8.63 -9.53 -26.23
CA ARG A 158 -9.28 -10.80 -25.93
C ARG A 158 -10.79 -10.60 -25.85
N TYR A 159 -11.50 -11.25 -26.75
CA TYR A 159 -12.95 -11.22 -26.82
C TYR A 159 -13.59 -12.46 -26.22
N PHE A 160 -14.66 -12.28 -25.45
CA PHE A 160 -15.45 -13.34 -24.84
C PHE A 160 -16.94 -13.07 -25.02
N SER A 161 -17.72 -14.13 -25.26
CA SER A 161 -19.17 -14.00 -25.44
C SER A 161 -19.91 -13.77 -24.12
N THR A 162 -19.35 -14.20 -23.00
CA THR A 162 -19.94 -14.05 -21.67
C THR A 162 -18.95 -13.43 -20.68
N GLU A 163 -19.48 -12.73 -19.67
CA GLU A 163 -18.66 -12.19 -18.59
C GLU A 163 -17.93 -13.30 -17.82
N ARG A 164 -18.58 -14.44 -17.64
CA ARG A 164 -17.99 -15.58 -16.93
C ARG A 164 -16.72 -16.07 -17.63
N GLU A 165 -16.78 -16.31 -18.93
CA GLU A 165 -15.61 -16.74 -19.72
C GLU A 165 -14.49 -15.69 -19.66
N MET A 166 -14.84 -14.42 -19.78
CA MET A 166 -13.92 -13.29 -19.68
C MET A 166 -13.20 -13.28 -18.32
N LEU A 167 -13.95 -13.42 -17.23
CA LEU A 167 -13.41 -13.45 -15.88
C LEU A 167 -12.58 -14.71 -15.61
N GLU A 168 -12.97 -15.87 -16.13
CA GLU A 168 -12.19 -17.11 -15.99
C GLU A 168 -10.82 -16.98 -16.65
N ASP A 169 -10.75 -16.47 -17.89
CA ASP A 169 -9.47 -16.23 -18.61
C ASP A 169 -8.63 -15.16 -17.87
N TYR A 170 -9.27 -14.11 -17.39
CA TYR A 170 -8.58 -13.09 -16.59
C TYR A 170 -7.98 -13.66 -15.29
N ILE A 171 -8.74 -14.47 -14.54
CA ILE A 171 -8.25 -15.10 -13.31
C ILE A 171 -7.11 -16.09 -13.62
N ASP A 172 -7.19 -16.84 -14.71
CA ASP A 172 -6.08 -17.70 -15.16
C ASP A 172 -4.83 -16.89 -15.50
N PHE A 173 -5.00 -15.76 -16.19
CA PHE A 173 -3.90 -14.86 -16.52
C PHE A 173 -3.21 -14.28 -15.29
N ILE A 174 -3.97 -13.83 -14.28
CA ILE A 174 -3.40 -13.22 -13.07
C ILE A 174 -2.87 -14.24 -12.06
N THR A 175 -3.21 -15.52 -12.19
CA THR A 175 -2.77 -16.57 -11.25
C THR A 175 -1.24 -16.66 -11.12
N PRO A 176 -0.41 -16.60 -12.16
CA PRO A 176 1.05 -16.59 -12.03
C PRO A 176 1.63 -15.21 -11.67
N ILE A 177 0.85 -14.13 -11.72
CA ILE A 177 1.34 -12.77 -11.48
C ILE A 177 1.58 -12.56 -9.99
N THR A 178 2.74 -12.01 -9.64
CA THR A 178 3.13 -11.75 -8.26
C THR A 178 2.62 -10.41 -7.74
N ALA A 179 2.66 -9.34 -8.57
CA ALA A 179 2.30 -8.00 -8.15
C ALA A 179 1.29 -7.34 -9.11
N MET A 180 0.24 -6.74 -8.53
CA MET A 180 -0.82 -6.03 -9.25
C MET A 180 -1.24 -4.77 -8.50
N SER A 181 -1.57 -3.74 -9.25
CA SER A 181 -2.09 -2.49 -8.71
C SER A 181 -2.90 -1.71 -9.75
N GLY A 182 -3.45 -0.59 -9.34
CA GLY A 182 -4.18 0.36 -10.18
C GLY A 182 -4.51 1.63 -9.39
N TRP A 183 -5.20 2.57 -10.02
CA TRP A 183 -5.64 3.80 -9.37
C TRP A 183 -6.95 3.58 -8.62
N ASN A 184 -6.95 3.68 -7.30
CA ASN A 184 -8.06 3.32 -6.43
C ASN A 184 -8.45 1.82 -6.50
N PHE A 185 -7.46 1.00 -6.81
CA PHE A 185 -7.62 -0.40 -7.20
C PHE A 185 -8.32 -1.25 -6.15
N LEU A 186 -7.92 -1.14 -4.89
CA LEU A 186 -8.56 -1.88 -3.80
C LEU A 186 -9.92 -1.30 -3.44
N GLY A 187 -10.10 0.01 -3.66
CA GLY A 187 -11.36 0.70 -3.35
C GLY A 187 -12.47 0.42 -4.37
N PHE A 188 -12.12 0.08 -5.61
CA PHE A 188 -13.09 -0.15 -6.67
C PHE A 188 -12.77 -1.42 -7.47
N ASP A 189 -11.75 -1.42 -8.33
CA ASP A 189 -11.54 -2.45 -9.36
C ASP A 189 -11.40 -3.85 -8.81
N TRP A 190 -10.47 -4.04 -7.88
CA TRP A 190 -10.23 -5.35 -7.28
C TRP A 190 -11.46 -5.87 -6.50
N LEU A 191 -12.09 -4.98 -5.73
CA LEU A 191 -13.28 -5.32 -4.96
C LEU A 191 -14.43 -5.73 -5.90
N TYR A 192 -14.60 -4.98 -7.00
CA TYR A 192 -15.59 -5.27 -8.01
C TYR A 192 -15.35 -6.61 -8.70
N ILE A 193 -14.12 -6.84 -9.18
CA ILE A 193 -13.72 -8.13 -9.79
C ILE A 193 -13.96 -9.29 -8.83
N TYR A 194 -13.55 -9.14 -7.57
CA TYR A 194 -13.75 -10.18 -6.55
C TYR A 194 -15.23 -10.54 -6.39
N ASN A 195 -16.09 -9.55 -6.27
CA ASN A 195 -17.53 -9.76 -6.11
C ASN A 195 -18.19 -10.29 -7.40
N ARG A 196 -17.77 -9.83 -8.59
CA ARG A 196 -18.23 -10.40 -9.87
C ARG A 196 -17.84 -11.86 -10.05
N CYS A 197 -16.64 -12.24 -9.63
CA CYS A 197 -16.24 -13.66 -9.62
C CYS A 197 -17.16 -14.50 -8.72
N LYS A 198 -17.51 -14.00 -7.53
CA LYS A 198 -18.45 -14.70 -6.63
C LYS A 198 -19.85 -14.82 -7.25
N ILE A 199 -20.37 -13.76 -7.86
CA ILE A 199 -21.69 -13.77 -8.54
C ILE A 199 -21.68 -14.77 -9.70
N ASN A 200 -20.60 -14.86 -10.47
CA ASN A 200 -20.46 -15.80 -11.59
C ASN A 200 -20.03 -17.21 -11.16
N ASN A 201 -19.92 -17.51 -9.86
CA ASN A 201 -19.45 -18.80 -9.32
C ASN A 201 -18.07 -19.21 -9.85
N ILE A 202 -17.15 -18.26 -9.93
CA ILE A 202 -15.75 -18.48 -10.32
C ILE A 202 -14.90 -18.68 -9.05
N ASP A 203 -14.06 -19.70 -9.08
CA ASP A 203 -13.12 -19.97 -7.98
C ASP A 203 -11.95 -18.98 -8.01
N ILE A 204 -12.17 -17.79 -7.43
CA ILE A 204 -11.14 -16.77 -7.32
C ILE A 204 -10.04 -17.14 -6.31
N GLU A 205 -10.30 -18.08 -5.40
CA GLU A 205 -9.33 -18.45 -4.37
C GLU A 205 -8.09 -19.12 -4.97
N ARG A 206 -8.19 -19.66 -6.18
CA ARG A 206 -7.07 -20.31 -6.90
C ARG A 206 -5.90 -19.36 -7.22
N ILE A 207 -6.10 -18.05 -7.20
CA ILE A 207 -5.00 -17.08 -7.42
C ILE A 207 -4.03 -17.02 -6.24
N SER A 208 -4.46 -17.41 -5.04
CA SER A 208 -3.57 -17.55 -3.88
C SER A 208 -2.96 -18.95 -3.84
N PRO A 209 -1.63 -19.10 -3.76
CA PRO A 209 -0.97 -20.42 -3.65
C PRO A 209 -1.49 -21.27 -2.48
N THR A 210 -1.92 -20.64 -1.42
CA THR A 210 -2.49 -21.31 -0.23
C THR A 210 -4.01 -21.29 -0.18
N ARG A 211 -4.67 -20.76 -1.22
CA ARG A 211 -6.12 -20.55 -1.29
C ARG A 211 -6.67 -19.74 -0.11
N THR A 212 -5.85 -18.84 0.42
CA THR A 212 -6.19 -18.00 1.58
C THR A 212 -6.18 -16.53 1.22
N PHE A 213 -7.09 -15.79 1.86
CA PHE A 213 -7.25 -14.35 1.72
C PHE A 213 -7.21 -13.68 3.09
N THR A 214 -6.63 -12.50 3.15
CA THR A 214 -6.70 -11.62 4.33
C THR A 214 -7.71 -10.50 4.09
N ASN A 215 -8.15 -9.86 5.18
CA ASN A 215 -9.01 -8.69 5.10
C ASN A 215 -8.16 -7.42 5.15
N PHE A 216 -8.25 -6.61 4.12
CA PHE A 216 -7.71 -5.26 4.12
C PHE A 216 -8.84 -4.24 4.37
N LYS A 217 -8.60 -3.30 5.30
CA LYS A 217 -9.61 -2.28 5.66
C LYS A 217 -9.20 -0.93 5.08
N ILE A 218 -10.07 -0.37 4.26
CA ILE A 218 -9.94 0.99 3.74
C ILE A 218 -10.91 1.87 4.51
N THR A 219 -10.38 2.81 5.30
CA THR A 219 -11.19 3.77 6.05
C THR A 219 -11.00 5.16 5.44
N PRO A 220 -12.02 5.75 4.83
CA PRO A 220 -11.93 7.10 4.30
C PRO A 220 -11.65 8.13 5.39
N ARG A 221 -10.75 9.09 5.14
CA ARG A 221 -10.41 10.15 6.11
C ARG A 221 -11.57 11.07 6.45
N ALA A 222 -12.56 11.19 5.58
CA ALA A 222 -13.69 12.09 5.73
C ALA A 222 -14.94 11.48 6.43
N GLY A 223 -14.76 10.38 7.18
CA GLY A 223 -15.87 9.76 7.91
C GLY A 223 -16.83 8.90 7.08
N GLY A 224 -16.40 8.44 5.91
CA GLY A 224 -17.15 7.48 5.09
C GLY A 224 -17.14 6.05 5.66
N LYS A 225 -17.97 5.19 5.07
CA LYS A 225 -18.06 3.77 5.41
C LYS A 225 -16.72 3.07 5.22
N THR A 226 -16.28 2.30 6.23
CA THR A 226 -15.10 1.42 6.09
C THR A 226 -15.41 0.27 5.16
N ILE A 227 -14.59 0.09 4.13
CA ILE A 227 -14.68 -1.00 3.16
C ILE A 227 -13.74 -2.13 3.60
N ASN A 228 -14.23 -3.38 3.55
CA ASN A 228 -13.42 -4.57 3.81
C ASN A 228 -13.13 -5.29 2.48
N VAL A 229 -11.88 -5.29 2.08
CA VAL A 229 -11.44 -5.89 0.82
C VAL A 229 -10.75 -7.20 1.10
N LYS A 230 -11.12 -8.26 0.38
CA LYS A 230 -10.44 -9.55 0.41
C LYS A 230 -9.23 -9.51 -0.52
N VAL A 231 -8.04 -9.70 0.06
CA VAL A 231 -6.77 -9.68 -0.69
C VAL A 231 -6.11 -11.06 -0.57
N PRO A 232 -5.65 -11.68 -1.68
CA PRO A 232 -5.02 -12.99 -1.64
C PRO A 232 -3.68 -12.94 -0.90
N MET A 233 -3.44 -13.91 -0.05
CA MET A 233 -2.14 -14.06 0.59
C MET A 233 -1.08 -14.52 -0.42
N HIS A 234 0.19 -14.17 -0.15
CA HIS A 234 1.37 -14.47 -0.99
C HIS A 234 1.37 -13.82 -2.37
N LYS A 235 0.56 -12.75 -2.53
CA LYS A 235 0.60 -11.84 -3.69
C LYS A 235 0.69 -10.40 -3.20
N ILE A 236 1.31 -9.55 -4.00
CA ILE A 236 1.42 -8.12 -3.73
C ILE A 236 0.30 -7.44 -4.51
N ILE A 237 -0.86 -7.32 -3.86
CA ILE A 237 -2.00 -6.57 -4.40
C ILE A 237 -2.19 -5.32 -3.56
N TYR A 238 -2.02 -4.16 -4.17
CA TYR A 238 -2.02 -2.89 -3.47
C TYR A 238 -2.75 -1.80 -4.27
N ASP A 239 -3.10 -0.73 -3.57
CA ASP A 239 -3.77 0.43 -4.16
C ASP A 239 -2.74 1.54 -4.37
N TYR A 240 -2.48 1.88 -5.64
CA TYR A 240 -1.48 2.89 -5.96
C TYR A 240 -1.90 4.29 -5.49
N LEU A 241 -3.19 4.61 -5.47
CA LEU A 241 -3.67 5.87 -4.93
C LEU A 241 -3.36 6.02 -3.44
N LEU A 242 -3.43 4.93 -2.66
CA LEU A 242 -3.04 4.94 -1.24
C LEU A 242 -1.53 5.14 -1.08
N VAL A 243 -0.72 4.46 -1.89
CA VAL A 243 0.74 4.63 -1.93
C VAL A 243 1.10 6.07 -2.27
N TYR A 244 0.53 6.61 -3.36
CA TYR A 244 0.72 8.00 -3.79
C TYR A 244 0.34 9.00 -2.68
N LYS A 245 -0.84 8.84 -2.08
CA LYS A 245 -1.29 9.74 -1.01
C LYS A 245 -0.37 9.74 0.21
N THR A 246 0.24 8.62 0.50
CA THR A 246 1.06 8.44 1.72
C THR A 246 2.51 8.82 1.50
N TRP A 247 3.10 8.44 0.38
CA TRP A 247 4.56 8.49 0.18
C TRP A 247 5.03 9.47 -0.88
N ASP A 248 4.14 9.97 -1.76
CA ASP A 248 4.59 11.00 -2.70
C ASP A 248 4.78 12.33 -2.00
N MET A 249 5.97 12.91 -2.17
CA MET A 249 6.36 14.23 -1.68
C MET A 249 6.69 15.19 -2.83
N THR A 250 6.60 14.73 -4.08
CA THR A 250 7.01 15.48 -5.27
C THR A 250 5.93 16.46 -5.71
N ILE A 251 4.67 15.99 -5.74
CA ILE A 251 3.52 16.79 -6.14
C ILE A 251 2.89 17.42 -4.90
N GLN A 252 3.10 18.71 -4.74
CA GLN A 252 2.56 19.50 -3.63
C GLN A 252 2.06 20.87 -4.12
N PRO A 253 0.95 21.41 -3.56
CA PRO A 253 0.02 20.75 -2.66
C PRO A 253 -0.82 19.68 -3.37
N LYS A 254 -1.33 18.68 -2.64
CA LYS A 254 -2.24 17.66 -3.17
C LYS A 254 -3.68 18.19 -3.22
N GLU A 255 -3.95 19.09 -4.16
CA GLU A 255 -5.26 19.71 -4.32
C GLU A 255 -6.33 18.72 -4.77
N ASN A 256 -5.92 17.76 -5.61
CA ASN A 256 -6.78 16.72 -6.16
C ASN A 256 -6.00 15.41 -6.27
N ASN A 257 -6.71 14.30 -6.15
CA ASN A 257 -6.15 12.95 -6.24
C ASN A 257 -6.78 12.14 -7.40
N THR A 258 -7.36 12.80 -8.39
CA THR A 258 -7.82 12.12 -9.60
C THR A 258 -6.62 11.72 -10.46
N LEU A 259 -6.76 10.60 -11.19
CA LEU A 259 -5.73 10.14 -12.12
C LEU A 259 -5.34 11.23 -13.12
N ASP A 260 -6.32 11.95 -13.68
CA ASP A 260 -6.10 13.04 -14.63
C ASP A 260 -5.20 14.14 -14.06
N PHE A 261 -5.52 14.64 -12.86
CA PHE A 261 -4.72 15.67 -12.20
C PHE A 261 -3.27 15.23 -11.95
N VAL A 262 -3.10 14.02 -11.44
CA VAL A 262 -1.76 13.51 -11.12
C VAL A 262 -0.97 13.21 -12.39
N ALA A 263 -1.60 12.67 -13.43
CA ALA A 263 -0.97 12.46 -14.74
C ALA A 263 -0.52 13.77 -15.37
N GLU A 264 -1.35 14.81 -15.32
CA GLU A 264 -0.98 16.14 -15.81
C GLU A 264 0.21 16.72 -15.03
N LYS A 265 0.23 16.61 -13.72
CA LYS A 265 1.32 17.13 -12.88
C LYS A 265 2.61 16.33 -13.00
N ALA A 266 2.53 14.99 -13.04
CA ALA A 266 3.70 14.13 -13.09
C ALA A 266 4.29 14.02 -14.51
N LEU A 267 3.42 13.91 -15.52
CA LEU A 267 3.82 13.53 -16.87
C LEU A 267 3.57 14.64 -17.90
N GLY A 268 2.81 15.69 -17.55
CA GLY A 268 2.35 16.70 -18.50
C GLY A 268 1.33 16.16 -19.51
N ILE A 269 0.69 15.04 -19.22
CA ILE A 269 -0.29 14.37 -20.08
C ILE A 269 -1.62 14.30 -19.35
N LYS A 270 -2.70 14.70 -20.02
CA LYS A 270 -4.06 14.53 -19.51
C LYS A 270 -4.60 13.16 -19.87
N LYS A 271 -5.56 12.70 -19.09
CA LYS A 271 -6.39 11.53 -19.40
C LYS A 271 -7.14 11.75 -20.73
N VAL A 272 -7.48 10.66 -21.42
CA VAL A 272 -8.34 10.75 -22.61
C VAL A 272 -9.68 11.37 -22.21
N ASN A 273 -10.06 12.44 -22.85
CA ASN A 273 -11.36 13.07 -22.62
C ASN A 273 -12.34 12.65 -23.71
N HIS A 274 -13.58 12.38 -23.34
CA HIS A 274 -14.66 12.04 -24.27
C HIS A 274 -15.93 12.84 -23.94
N PRO A 275 -16.70 13.26 -24.96
CA PRO A 275 -17.92 14.05 -24.76
C PRO A 275 -19.16 13.20 -24.47
N TRP A 276 -19.08 11.87 -24.65
CA TRP A 276 -20.21 10.95 -24.59
C TRP A 276 -20.50 10.49 -23.18
N GLY A 277 -21.77 10.13 -22.90
CA GLY A 277 -22.12 9.38 -21.71
C GLY A 277 -21.52 7.98 -21.75
N PHE A 278 -21.20 7.37 -20.58
CA PHE A 278 -20.50 6.06 -20.53
C PHE A 278 -21.25 4.95 -21.29
N LYS A 279 -22.58 4.95 -21.28
CA LYS A 279 -23.39 3.98 -22.04
C LYS A 279 -23.20 4.15 -23.55
N GLU A 280 -23.38 5.38 -24.06
CA GLU A 280 -23.17 5.73 -25.47
C GLU A 280 -21.71 5.44 -25.87
N PHE A 281 -20.75 5.76 -25.00
CA PHE A 281 -19.34 5.55 -25.22
C PHE A 281 -19.03 4.05 -25.45
N TYR A 282 -19.61 3.16 -24.64
CA TYR A 282 -19.48 1.73 -24.82
C TYR A 282 -20.24 1.19 -26.03
N GLU A 283 -21.48 1.66 -26.27
CA GLU A 283 -22.35 1.12 -27.33
C GLU A 283 -21.93 1.59 -28.73
N GLU A 284 -21.60 2.88 -28.90
CA GLU A 284 -21.42 3.51 -30.21
C GLU A 284 -19.96 3.86 -30.53
N HIS A 285 -19.11 4.07 -29.50
CA HIS A 285 -17.72 4.50 -29.64
C HIS A 285 -16.74 3.50 -29.00
N PHE A 286 -16.95 2.23 -29.28
CA PHE A 286 -16.29 1.15 -28.54
C PHE A 286 -14.76 1.10 -28.70
N LYS A 287 -14.21 1.39 -29.88
CA LYS A 287 -12.75 1.42 -30.07
C LYS A 287 -12.09 2.56 -29.26
N GLU A 288 -12.75 3.72 -29.18
CA GLU A 288 -12.34 4.84 -28.33
C GLU A 288 -12.45 4.48 -26.85
N TYR A 289 -13.47 3.75 -26.46
CA TYR A 289 -13.68 3.23 -25.10
C TYR A 289 -12.54 2.28 -24.68
N VAL A 290 -12.14 1.35 -25.55
CA VAL A 290 -11.02 0.44 -25.33
C VAL A 290 -9.71 1.22 -25.24
N PHE A 291 -9.49 2.17 -26.13
CA PHE A 291 -8.32 3.05 -26.09
C PHE A 291 -8.24 3.84 -24.79
N TYR A 292 -9.35 4.41 -24.32
CA TYR A 292 -9.46 5.11 -23.05
C TYR A 292 -9.01 4.22 -21.88
N ASN A 293 -9.56 3.00 -21.77
CA ASN A 293 -9.23 2.06 -20.70
C ASN A 293 -7.74 1.61 -20.73
N CYS A 294 -7.14 1.48 -21.93
CA CYS A 294 -5.71 1.21 -22.06
C CYS A 294 -4.85 2.37 -21.54
N ILE A 295 -5.21 3.60 -21.90
CA ILE A 295 -4.42 4.78 -21.50
C ILE A 295 -4.46 4.97 -19.99
N ASP A 296 -5.56 4.68 -19.32
CA ASP A 296 -5.65 4.79 -17.87
C ASP A 296 -4.60 3.92 -17.17
N THR A 297 -4.46 2.66 -17.56
CA THR A 297 -3.44 1.78 -16.99
C THR A 297 -2.01 2.17 -17.37
N ILE A 298 -1.79 2.62 -18.60
CA ILE A 298 -0.47 3.11 -19.07
C ILE A 298 -0.04 4.35 -18.29
N LEU A 299 -0.95 5.28 -18.05
CA LEU A 299 -0.65 6.48 -17.26
C LEU A 299 -0.25 6.14 -15.83
N VAL A 300 -0.94 5.22 -15.16
CA VAL A 300 -0.57 4.79 -13.80
C VAL A 300 0.83 4.19 -13.78
N GLU A 301 1.17 3.33 -14.75
CA GLU A 301 2.53 2.77 -14.88
C GLU A 301 3.60 3.87 -15.01
N HIS A 302 3.34 4.88 -15.83
CA HIS A 302 4.30 5.97 -16.04
C HIS A 302 4.36 6.96 -14.89
N ILE A 303 3.26 7.20 -14.18
CA ILE A 303 3.26 7.98 -12.93
C ILE A 303 4.18 7.30 -11.91
N ASP A 304 4.05 5.98 -11.72
CA ASP A 304 4.92 5.27 -10.79
C ASP A 304 6.38 5.25 -11.22
N LYS A 305 6.66 5.05 -12.52
CA LYS A 305 8.03 5.16 -13.07
C LYS A 305 8.66 6.53 -12.81
N PHE A 306 7.87 7.59 -12.84
CA PHE A 306 8.33 8.96 -12.59
C PHE A 306 8.49 9.26 -11.10
N LEU A 307 7.47 8.95 -10.29
CA LEU A 307 7.44 9.26 -8.86
C LEU A 307 8.18 8.22 -8.00
N LYS A 308 8.28 6.98 -8.47
CA LYS A 308 8.87 5.82 -7.76
C LYS A 308 8.26 5.54 -6.39
N THR A 309 7.01 5.92 -6.19
CA THR A 309 6.36 5.83 -4.88
C THR A 309 6.09 4.39 -4.46
N ALA A 310 5.77 3.49 -5.39
CA ALA A 310 5.62 2.07 -5.08
C ALA A 310 6.95 1.42 -4.66
N GLU A 311 8.06 1.81 -5.32
CA GLU A 311 9.40 1.36 -4.94
C GLU A 311 9.76 1.83 -3.52
N ILE A 312 9.54 3.12 -3.20
CA ILE A 312 9.78 3.69 -1.86
C ILE A 312 8.94 2.96 -0.79
N TRP A 313 7.65 2.77 -1.05
CA TRP A 313 6.75 2.07 -0.14
C TRP A 313 7.21 0.62 0.13
N TYR A 314 7.56 -0.10 -0.93
CA TYR A 314 8.01 -1.49 -0.83
C TYR A 314 9.36 -1.61 -0.12
N MET A 315 10.34 -0.79 -0.49
CA MET A 315 11.66 -0.74 0.16
C MET A 315 11.55 -0.42 1.64
N LEU A 316 10.69 0.56 2.00
CA LEU A 316 10.47 0.91 3.40
C LEU A 316 9.86 -0.26 4.20
N ALA A 317 8.88 -0.95 3.63
CA ALA A 317 8.30 -2.13 4.26
C ALA A 317 9.34 -3.23 4.50
N CYS A 318 10.20 -3.46 3.52
CA CYS A 318 11.27 -4.42 3.61
C CYS A 318 12.34 -4.00 4.64
N GLU A 319 12.87 -2.79 4.56
CA GLU A 319 13.90 -2.26 5.47
C GLU A 319 13.45 -2.33 6.93
N LEU A 320 12.20 -1.97 7.18
CA LEU A 320 11.61 -2.03 8.51
C LEU A 320 11.01 -3.40 8.86
N ARG A 321 11.03 -4.35 7.93
CA ARG A 321 10.47 -5.70 8.09
C ARG A 321 8.99 -5.68 8.50
N LEU A 322 8.22 -4.82 7.83
CA LEU A 322 6.79 -4.64 8.05
C LEU A 322 5.97 -5.43 7.04
N GLU A 323 4.75 -5.80 7.42
CA GLU A 323 3.76 -6.19 6.43
C GLU A 323 3.43 -5.00 5.51
N LEU A 324 3.19 -5.28 4.22
CA LEU A 324 2.97 -4.25 3.22
C LEU A 324 1.76 -3.35 3.52
N ASN A 325 0.71 -3.91 4.11
CA ASN A 325 -0.48 -3.17 4.54
C ASN A 325 -0.20 -2.18 5.68
N VAL A 326 0.76 -2.47 6.54
CA VAL A 326 1.18 -1.58 7.64
C VAL A 326 1.94 -0.38 7.09
N ALA A 327 2.68 -0.54 6.00
CA ALA A 327 3.43 0.52 5.35
C ALA A 327 2.56 1.57 4.61
N PHE A 328 1.23 1.41 4.55
CA PHE A 328 0.30 2.48 4.13
C PHE A 328 0.08 3.57 5.21
N SER A 329 0.67 3.42 6.37
CA SER A 329 0.65 4.42 7.45
C SER A 329 2.04 5.03 7.62
N THR A 330 2.14 6.31 7.89
CA THR A 330 3.40 6.96 8.29
C THR A 330 3.72 6.76 9.77
N ILE A 331 2.69 6.50 10.59
CA ILE A 331 2.84 6.35 12.04
C ILE A 331 3.53 5.03 12.41
N GLN A 332 3.10 3.93 11.81
CA GLN A 332 3.63 2.60 12.14
C GLN A 332 5.12 2.45 11.77
N PRO A 333 5.56 2.80 10.57
CA PRO A 333 6.98 2.82 10.24
C PRO A 333 7.82 3.66 11.20
N THR A 334 7.35 4.86 11.56
CA THR A 334 8.03 5.72 12.54
C THR A 334 8.15 5.03 13.90
N HIS A 335 7.08 4.39 14.38
CA HIS A 335 7.10 3.66 15.64
C HIS A 335 8.11 2.50 15.61
N VAL A 336 8.19 1.76 14.50
CA VAL A 336 9.19 0.68 14.34
C VAL A 336 10.60 1.23 14.35
N VAL A 337 10.89 2.33 13.67
CA VAL A 337 12.20 3.00 13.73
C VAL A 337 12.57 3.33 15.17
N MET A 338 11.63 3.90 15.94
CA MET A 338 11.87 4.22 17.36
C MET A 338 12.12 2.96 18.21
N CYS A 339 11.35 1.90 18.00
CA CYS A 339 11.57 0.62 18.68
C CYS A 339 12.96 0.07 18.36
N ASN A 340 13.36 0.07 17.08
CA ASN A 340 14.66 -0.41 16.64
C ASN A 340 15.81 0.43 17.22
N PHE A 341 15.61 1.73 17.39
CA PHE A 341 16.62 2.62 17.99
C PHE A 341 16.87 2.34 19.47
N VAL A 342 15.82 2.03 20.24
CA VAL A 342 15.97 1.80 21.69
C VAL A 342 16.32 0.36 22.04
N TYR A 343 15.98 -0.60 21.19
CA TYR A 343 16.13 -2.03 21.46
C TYR A 343 17.59 -2.50 21.70
N PRO A 344 18.61 -2.04 20.94
CA PRO A 344 20.00 -2.44 21.18
C PRO A 344 20.52 -2.06 22.57
N ASN A 345 19.90 -1.09 23.24
CA ASN A 345 20.25 -0.66 24.59
C ASN A 345 19.41 -1.37 25.68
N TYR A 346 18.79 -2.51 25.35
CA TYR A 346 17.85 -3.25 26.22
C TYR A 346 16.69 -2.38 26.71
N LYS A 347 16.23 -1.46 25.85
CA LYS A 347 15.08 -0.62 26.07
C LYS A 347 13.93 -1.05 25.18
N VAL A 348 12.72 -0.86 25.68
CA VAL A 348 11.49 -1.15 24.94
C VAL A 348 10.50 -0.01 25.08
N ILE A 349 9.61 0.11 24.10
CA ILE A 349 8.45 0.99 24.16
C ILE A 349 7.24 0.13 24.54
N PRO A 350 6.78 0.17 25.80
CA PRO A 350 5.63 -0.63 26.23
C PRO A 350 4.34 -0.11 25.60
N GLU A 351 3.43 -1.02 25.30
CA GLU A 351 2.08 -0.64 24.90
C GLU A 351 1.38 0.13 26.03
N LYS A 352 0.85 1.30 25.69
CA LYS A 352 -0.08 2.00 26.59
C LYS A 352 -1.40 1.26 26.58
N SER A 353 -1.80 0.73 27.72
CA SER A 353 -3.19 0.30 27.89
C SER A 353 -4.05 1.57 27.89
N TYR A 354 -4.71 1.85 26.77
CA TYR A 354 -5.81 2.80 26.78
C TYR A 354 -6.94 2.18 27.59
N LYS A 355 -7.03 2.47 28.89
CA LYS A 355 -8.31 2.37 29.55
C LYS A 355 -9.20 3.35 28.80
N LYS A 356 -10.27 2.88 28.16
CA LYS A 356 -11.42 3.72 27.86
C LYS A 356 -11.89 4.25 29.21
N THR A 357 -11.40 5.39 29.63
CA THR A 357 -12.06 6.17 30.66
C THR A 357 -13.28 6.75 29.99
N ASP A 358 -14.44 6.25 30.37
CA ASP A 358 -15.70 6.87 30.05
C ASP A 358 -15.60 8.36 30.41
N ASN A 359 -15.97 9.19 29.42
CA ASN A 359 -16.31 10.59 29.57
C ASN A 359 -15.29 11.48 30.33
N SER A 360 -14.19 11.77 29.70
CA SER A 360 -13.60 13.09 29.81
C SER A 360 -13.23 13.54 28.41
N ASP A 361 -13.84 14.60 27.93
CA ASP A 361 -13.29 15.50 26.92
C ASP A 361 -11.93 15.99 27.43
N GLY A 362 -10.94 15.10 27.36
CA GLY A 362 -9.56 15.48 27.56
C GLY A 362 -9.16 16.24 26.31
N ASP A 363 -9.26 17.55 26.37
CA ASP A 363 -8.64 18.43 25.40
C ASP A 363 -7.22 17.92 25.16
N TYR A 364 -6.94 17.47 23.94
CA TYR A 364 -5.59 17.19 23.51
C TYR A 364 -4.82 18.49 23.59
N VAL A 365 -4.01 18.62 24.62
CA VAL A 365 -3.08 19.76 24.72
C VAL A 365 -2.15 19.63 23.53
N GLY A 366 -2.33 20.49 22.54
CA GLY A 366 -1.50 20.54 21.34
C GLY A 366 -0.02 20.69 21.68
N ALA A 367 0.82 20.66 20.68
CA ALA A 367 2.27 20.81 20.85
C ALA A 367 2.57 22.03 21.75
N TYR A 368 3.45 21.83 22.74
CA TYR A 368 3.90 22.91 23.60
C TYR A 368 4.63 23.97 22.76
N VAL A 369 4.05 25.15 22.67
CA VAL A 369 4.71 26.28 22.00
C VAL A 369 5.54 27.02 23.04
N TRP A 370 6.87 26.92 22.87
CA TRP A 370 7.78 27.67 23.73
C TRP A 370 7.59 29.18 23.48
N PRO A 371 7.43 30.02 24.53
CA PRO A 371 7.32 31.43 24.31
C PRO A 371 8.57 32.00 23.67
N THR A 372 8.39 32.72 22.56
CA THR A 372 9.48 33.32 21.81
C THR A 372 10.23 34.33 22.67
N ARG A 373 11.55 34.23 22.70
CA ARG A 373 12.41 35.28 23.28
C ARG A 373 12.63 36.35 22.22
N PRO A 374 12.21 37.58 22.43
CA PRO A 374 12.47 38.66 21.48
C PRO A 374 13.99 38.92 21.44
N GLY A 375 14.55 39.01 20.27
CA GLY A 375 15.97 39.26 20.06
C GLY A 375 16.40 39.12 18.61
N ILE A 376 17.61 39.62 18.29
CA ILE A 376 18.25 39.42 17.00
C ILE A 376 19.25 38.29 17.14
N PHE A 377 19.05 37.20 16.41
CA PHE A 377 19.91 36.01 16.45
C PHE A 377 20.69 35.88 15.13
N LYS A 378 22.00 35.56 15.26
CA LYS A 378 22.92 35.44 14.11
C LYS A 378 22.67 34.16 13.28
N TYR A 379 22.18 33.10 13.93
CA TYR A 379 21.86 31.81 13.32
C TYR A 379 20.58 31.29 13.97
N ILE A 380 19.59 30.94 13.14
CA ILE A 380 18.32 30.36 13.59
C ILE A 380 18.18 29.02 12.90
N GLY A 381 18.06 27.93 13.67
CA GLY A 381 17.63 26.61 13.20
C GLY A 381 16.20 26.37 13.70
N GLY A 382 15.30 26.01 12.82
CA GLY A 382 13.95 25.56 13.16
C GLY A 382 13.92 24.03 13.28
N LEU A 383 13.40 23.52 14.39
CA LEU A 383 13.08 22.10 14.57
C LEU A 383 11.56 22.01 14.79
N ASP A 384 10.90 21.28 13.92
CA ASP A 384 9.48 20.98 14.06
C ASP A 384 9.29 19.52 14.46
N PHE A 385 8.55 19.29 15.54
CA PHE A 385 8.28 17.96 16.07
C PHE A 385 6.82 17.59 15.82
N ALA A 386 6.60 16.60 14.95
CA ALA A 386 5.28 16.00 14.81
C ALA A 386 5.00 15.05 15.99
N LEU A 387 4.05 15.41 16.85
CA LEU A 387 3.52 14.50 17.87
C LEU A 387 2.66 13.44 17.18
N THR A 388 3.10 12.19 17.24
CA THR A 388 2.26 11.06 16.85
C THR A 388 1.23 10.76 17.96
N ARG A 389 0.07 10.22 17.57
CA ARG A 389 -0.97 9.79 18.54
C ARG A 389 -0.46 8.81 19.63
N SER A 390 0.71 8.24 19.46
CA SER A 390 1.39 7.38 20.45
C SER A 390 2.11 8.15 21.55
N GLY A 391 2.17 9.48 21.50
CA GLY A 391 2.78 10.30 22.53
C GLY A 391 4.29 10.19 22.65
N ALA A 392 4.96 9.72 21.60
CA ALA A 392 6.40 9.71 21.51
C ALA A 392 6.86 10.99 20.79
N ALA A 393 7.67 11.81 21.47
CA ALA A 393 8.40 12.89 20.83
C ALA A 393 9.71 12.32 20.26
N VAL A 394 9.96 12.60 18.99
CA VAL A 394 11.28 12.35 18.38
C VAL A 394 12.11 13.59 18.61
N ALA A 395 13.22 13.47 19.34
CA ALA A 395 14.23 14.50 19.51
C ALA A 395 15.30 14.35 18.44
#